data_d417feb4e33e1270abc9724591f42802
#
_entry.id   d417feb4e33e1270abc9724591f42802
#
_cell.length_a   1.000
_cell.length_b   1.000
_cell.length_c   1.000
_cell.angle_alpha   90.00
_cell.angle_beta   90.00
_cell.angle_gamma   90.00
#
_symmetry.space_group_name_H-M   'P 1'
#
loop_
_entity.id
_entity.type
_entity.pdbx_description
1 polymer ?
#
loop_
_entity_poly.entity_id
_entity_poly.type
_entity_poly.pdbx_seq_one_letter_code
_entity_poly.pdbx_strand_id
1 'polypeptide(L)'
;NYNAENVYFDKNLLTTSAIGNITLSNGQATIPAQGKNLKQVFDMIFVAEKNPSTTQPSVSVSLPQAKAYEVGMKVTPSYTATLNAGSYTYGPATGITATSWTISDTNSNNATSNTGSFSEITIEDGTNYKITAVAQYENGAIPVTNTGNPYPAGQIKKGSKTGASGVITGYRNSFYGTLEA
;
A
#
# COMPACT_ATOMS: atom_id res chain seq x y z
N ASN A 1 6.91 35.42 -24.13
CA ASN A 1 5.92 35.22 -23.07
C ASN A 1 6.68 34.92 -21.77
N TYR A 2 6.66 35.87 -20.82
CA TYR A 2 7.13 35.63 -19.46
C TYR A 2 5.95 35.08 -18.66
N ASN A 3 6.11 33.90 -18.07
CA ASN A 3 5.20 33.41 -17.07
C ASN A 3 5.96 33.08 -15.77
N ALA A 4 5.25 32.89 -14.67
CA ALA A 4 5.85 32.68 -13.36
C ALA A 4 6.70 31.40 -13.26
N GLU A 5 6.57 30.48 -14.20
CA GLU A 5 7.33 29.23 -14.25
C GLU A 5 8.63 29.34 -15.05
N ASN A 6 8.76 30.39 -15.87
CA ASN A 6 9.91 30.61 -16.75
C ASN A 6 10.90 31.67 -16.24
N VAL A 7 10.59 32.36 -15.16
CA VAL A 7 11.43 33.38 -14.56
C VAL A 7 12.06 32.82 -13.28
N TYR A 8 13.39 32.78 -13.25
CA TYR A 8 14.14 32.22 -12.12
C TYR A 8 14.92 33.32 -11.39
N PHE A 9 15.02 33.16 -10.07
CA PHE A 9 15.85 34.04 -9.24
C PHE A 9 17.31 33.61 -9.31
N ASP A 10 18.21 34.58 -9.49
CA ASP A 10 19.66 34.36 -9.47
C ASP A 10 20.24 34.39 -8.06
N LYS A 11 19.50 34.94 -7.08
CA LYS A 11 19.90 35.09 -5.69
C LYS A 11 18.75 34.78 -4.73
N ASN A 12 19.11 34.52 -3.48
CA ASN A 12 18.16 34.56 -2.37
C ASN A 12 17.66 35.99 -2.13
N LEU A 13 16.46 36.11 -1.63
CA LEU A 13 15.85 37.39 -1.28
C LEU A 13 15.98 37.63 0.21
N LEU A 14 16.13 38.91 0.60
CA LEU A 14 16.15 39.35 1.98
C LEU A 14 14.83 40.09 2.30
N THR A 15 14.24 39.77 3.43
CA THR A 15 13.10 40.52 3.97
C THR A 15 13.39 41.00 5.39
N THR A 16 12.92 42.19 5.71
CA THR A 16 12.95 42.79 7.06
C THR A 16 11.56 42.84 7.70
N SER A 17 10.55 42.28 7.00
CA SER A 17 9.20 42.14 7.52
C SER A 17 8.75 40.69 7.36
N ALA A 18 8.04 40.18 8.34
CA ALA A 18 7.41 38.86 8.22
C ALA A 18 6.38 38.89 7.08
N ILE A 19 6.39 37.88 6.25
CA ILE A 19 5.48 37.73 5.11
C ILE A 19 5.08 36.26 4.91
N GLY A 20 3.80 35.97 4.97
CA GLY A 20 3.28 34.62 4.81
C GLY A 20 3.95 33.64 5.79
N ASN A 21 4.55 32.58 5.27
CA ASN A 21 5.26 31.55 6.05
C ASN A 21 6.68 31.95 6.48
N ILE A 22 7.16 33.12 6.06
CA ILE A 22 8.52 33.60 6.37
C ILE A 22 8.50 34.33 7.69
N THR A 23 9.23 33.82 8.68
CA THR A 23 9.41 34.40 9.99
C THR A 23 10.78 35.06 10.12
N LEU A 24 10.87 36.17 10.89
CA LEU A 24 12.14 36.86 11.08
C LEU A 24 12.96 36.27 12.23
N SER A 25 14.29 36.31 12.05
CA SER A 25 15.27 36.04 13.09
C SER A 25 16.18 37.28 13.16
N ASN A 26 16.29 37.90 14.32
CA ASN A 26 17.04 39.15 14.50
C ASN A 26 16.62 40.30 13.54
N GLY A 27 15.31 40.41 13.30
CA GLY A 27 14.73 41.46 12.47
C GLY A 27 14.85 41.29 10.96
N GLN A 28 15.32 40.14 10.50
CA GLN A 28 15.43 39.81 9.08
C GLN A 28 15.24 38.33 8.81
N ALA A 29 14.96 37.98 7.56
CA ALA A 29 14.97 36.60 7.09
C ALA A 29 15.49 36.52 5.64
N THR A 30 16.13 35.41 5.29
CA THR A 30 16.50 35.08 3.92
C THR A 30 15.42 34.17 3.33
N ILE A 31 14.87 34.57 2.20
CA ILE A 31 13.97 33.74 1.39
C ILE A 31 14.84 32.96 0.41
N PRO A 32 14.92 31.61 0.47
CA PRO A 32 15.79 30.79 -0.35
C PRO A 32 15.26 30.68 -1.79
N ALA A 33 15.31 31.80 -2.51
CA ALA A 33 14.76 31.94 -3.88
C ALA A 33 15.73 31.53 -4.97
N GLN A 34 17.03 31.49 -4.71
CA GLN A 34 18.05 31.20 -5.73
C GLN A 34 17.78 29.88 -6.43
N GLY A 35 17.75 29.89 -7.76
CA GLY A 35 17.47 28.74 -8.61
C GLY A 35 16.00 28.31 -8.64
N LYS A 36 15.11 29.04 -7.98
CA LYS A 36 13.65 28.82 -8.01
C LYS A 36 12.97 29.79 -8.94
N ASN A 37 11.89 29.37 -9.57
CA ASN A 37 11.05 30.28 -10.35
C ASN A 37 10.09 31.08 -9.45
N LEU A 38 9.45 32.09 -10.04
CA LEU A 38 8.56 32.99 -9.30
C LEU A 38 7.41 32.25 -8.63
N LYS A 39 6.80 31.26 -9.32
CA LYS A 39 5.73 30.44 -8.74
C LYS A 39 6.20 29.67 -7.52
N GLN A 40 7.37 29.03 -7.59
CA GLN A 40 7.95 28.28 -6.46
C GLN A 40 8.21 29.17 -5.24
N VAL A 41 8.69 30.40 -5.47
CA VAL A 41 8.94 31.37 -4.38
C VAL A 41 7.61 31.82 -3.75
N PHE A 42 6.60 32.13 -4.54
CA PHE A 42 5.29 32.51 -4.01
C PHE A 42 4.62 31.34 -3.26
N ASP A 43 4.70 30.13 -3.77
CA ASP A 43 4.17 28.96 -3.07
C ASP A 43 4.87 28.77 -1.72
N MET A 44 6.18 28.93 -1.65
CA MET A 44 6.95 28.85 -0.40
C MET A 44 6.53 29.92 0.63
N ILE A 45 6.21 31.14 0.18
CA ILE A 45 5.80 32.24 1.05
C ILE A 45 4.34 32.07 1.51
N PHE A 46 3.42 31.73 0.60
CA PHE A 46 1.98 31.86 0.81
C PHE A 46 1.25 30.53 0.98
N VAL A 47 1.82 29.41 0.59
CA VAL A 47 1.19 28.10 0.76
C VAL A 47 1.64 27.49 2.08
N ALA A 48 0.68 27.22 2.97
CA ALA A 48 0.97 26.52 4.22
C ALA A 48 1.47 25.10 3.93
N GLU A 49 2.63 24.74 4.47
CA GLU A 49 3.20 23.43 4.30
C GLU A 49 2.38 22.38 5.04
N LYS A 50 2.06 21.28 4.35
CA LYS A 50 1.35 20.13 4.90
C LYS A 50 2.15 18.86 4.66
N ASN A 51 2.28 18.06 5.71
CA ASN A 51 2.92 16.77 5.61
C ASN A 51 2.05 15.80 4.80
N PRO A 52 2.67 14.87 4.06
CA PRO A 52 1.93 13.82 3.38
C PRO A 52 1.31 12.85 4.40
N SER A 53 0.17 12.30 4.07
CA SER A 53 -0.35 11.11 4.72
C SER A 53 0.04 9.87 3.93
N THR A 54 0.21 8.76 4.63
CA THR A 54 0.68 7.50 4.06
C THR A 54 -0.41 6.43 4.20
N THR A 55 -0.75 5.78 3.10
CA THR A 55 -1.50 4.51 3.09
C THR A 55 -0.49 3.37 3.04
N GLN A 56 -0.51 2.49 4.04
CA GLN A 56 0.43 1.39 4.14
C GLN A 56 0.17 0.32 3.07
N PRO A 57 1.19 -0.45 2.66
CA PRO A 57 1.02 -1.62 1.81
C PRO A 57 0.08 -2.65 2.46
N SER A 58 -0.58 -3.43 1.64
CA SER A 58 -1.47 -4.52 2.07
C SER A 58 -1.36 -5.71 1.11
N VAL A 59 -1.66 -6.90 1.62
CA VAL A 59 -1.71 -8.13 0.82
C VAL A 59 -3.15 -8.60 0.70
N SER A 60 -3.57 -8.92 -0.52
CA SER A 60 -4.82 -9.60 -0.81
C SER A 60 -4.55 -10.97 -1.39
N VAL A 61 -5.40 -11.96 -1.06
CA VAL A 61 -5.31 -13.33 -1.60
C VAL A 61 -6.65 -13.71 -2.21
N SER A 62 -6.61 -14.04 -3.49
CA SER A 62 -7.76 -14.60 -4.21
C SER A 62 -7.71 -16.12 -4.15
N LEU A 63 -8.78 -16.75 -3.71
CA LEU A 63 -9.04 -18.19 -3.76
C LEU A 63 -10.41 -18.38 -4.43
N PRO A 64 -10.46 -18.59 -5.77
CA PRO A 64 -11.72 -18.69 -6.51
C PRO A 64 -12.65 -19.80 -6.01
N GLN A 65 -12.08 -20.85 -5.38
CA GLN A 65 -12.81 -21.98 -4.82
C GLN A 65 -13.42 -21.68 -3.42
N ALA A 66 -13.21 -20.48 -2.86
CA ALA A 66 -13.71 -20.12 -1.52
C ALA A 66 -15.25 -20.07 -1.49
N LYS A 67 -15.87 -21.18 -1.14
CA LYS A 67 -17.31 -21.34 -0.95
C LYS A 67 -17.60 -22.60 -0.14
N ALA A 68 -18.87 -22.89 0.15
CA ALA A 68 -19.30 -24.13 0.77
C ALA A 68 -19.43 -25.27 -0.28
N TYR A 69 -18.98 -26.46 0.08
CA TYR A 69 -19.07 -27.68 -0.72
C TYR A 69 -19.69 -28.80 0.09
N GLU A 70 -20.34 -29.72 -0.58
CA GLU A 70 -20.86 -30.94 0.03
C GLU A 70 -19.71 -31.86 0.47
N VAL A 71 -19.86 -32.51 1.62
CA VAL A 71 -18.90 -33.50 2.13
C VAL A 71 -18.69 -34.61 1.10
N GLY A 72 -17.42 -34.98 0.88
CA GLY A 72 -16.99 -35.98 -0.11
C GLY A 72 -16.58 -35.37 -1.45
N MET A 73 -16.90 -34.13 -1.73
CA MET A 73 -16.39 -33.45 -2.94
C MET A 73 -14.88 -33.23 -2.86
N LYS A 74 -14.25 -33.19 -4.01
CA LYS A 74 -12.82 -32.91 -4.18
C LYS A 74 -12.62 -31.56 -4.81
N VAL A 75 -11.70 -30.78 -4.24
CA VAL A 75 -11.40 -29.40 -4.67
C VAL A 75 -9.90 -29.21 -4.78
N THR A 76 -9.43 -28.68 -5.90
CA THR A 76 -8.04 -28.25 -6.07
C THR A 76 -7.96 -26.74 -5.82
N PRO A 77 -7.39 -26.30 -4.68
CA PRO A 77 -7.28 -24.88 -4.39
C PRO A 77 -6.24 -24.21 -5.28
N SER A 78 -6.63 -23.12 -5.92
CA SER A 78 -5.71 -22.24 -6.66
C SER A 78 -5.73 -20.85 -6.06
N TYR A 79 -4.61 -20.14 -6.11
CA TYR A 79 -4.50 -18.82 -5.47
C TYR A 79 -3.73 -17.82 -6.33
N THR A 80 -4.03 -16.55 -6.08
CA THR A 80 -3.23 -15.41 -6.52
C THR A 80 -3.11 -14.45 -5.35
N ALA A 81 -1.89 -14.17 -4.91
CA ALA A 81 -1.59 -13.17 -3.90
C ALA A 81 -1.05 -11.90 -4.57
N THR A 82 -1.51 -10.75 -4.10
CA THR A 82 -1.14 -9.44 -4.64
C THR A 82 -0.71 -8.52 -3.50
N LEU A 83 0.44 -7.85 -3.67
CA LEU A 83 0.88 -6.78 -2.80
C LEU A 83 0.41 -5.44 -3.38
N ASN A 84 -0.46 -4.75 -2.65
CA ASN A 84 -0.80 -3.36 -2.93
C ASN A 84 0.29 -2.47 -2.33
N ALA A 85 0.85 -1.62 -3.16
CA ALA A 85 2.05 -0.83 -2.81
C ALA A 85 1.83 0.27 -1.77
N GLY A 86 0.57 0.56 -1.42
CA GLY A 86 0.23 1.75 -0.66
C GLY A 86 0.38 3.03 -1.47
N SER A 87 0.26 4.17 -0.81
CA SER A 87 0.34 5.48 -1.49
C SER A 87 0.74 6.59 -0.53
N TYR A 88 1.18 7.70 -1.10
CA TYR A 88 1.40 8.97 -0.42
C TYR A 88 0.44 10.02 -0.95
N THR A 89 -0.06 10.91 -0.09
CA THR A 89 -0.92 12.02 -0.51
C THR A 89 -0.18 12.97 -1.45
N TYR A 90 1.12 13.20 -1.17
CA TYR A 90 1.99 14.03 -1.98
C TYR A 90 3.29 13.28 -2.29
N GLY A 91 3.78 13.44 -3.52
CA GLY A 91 5.06 12.92 -3.94
C GLY A 91 4.97 11.77 -4.93
N PRO A 92 6.06 11.01 -5.11
CA PRO A 92 6.13 9.93 -6.06
C PRO A 92 5.24 8.76 -5.62
N ALA A 93 4.98 7.83 -6.55
CA ALA A 93 4.51 6.50 -6.20
C ALA A 93 5.48 5.84 -5.21
N THR A 94 4.97 4.98 -4.34
CA THR A 94 5.79 4.34 -3.29
C THR A 94 6.92 3.48 -3.84
N GLY A 95 6.74 2.90 -5.03
CA GLY A 95 7.69 1.97 -5.65
C GLY A 95 7.79 0.63 -4.94
N ILE A 96 6.89 0.34 -3.99
CA ILE A 96 6.86 -0.91 -3.23
C ILE A 96 6.48 -2.06 -4.15
N THR A 97 7.32 -3.10 -4.16
CA THR A 97 7.07 -4.38 -4.80
C THR A 97 7.49 -5.51 -3.86
N ALA A 98 6.89 -6.68 -4.03
CA ALA A 98 7.28 -7.85 -3.24
C ALA A 98 8.68 -8.33 -3.64
N THR A 99 9.56 -8.50 -2.67
CA THR A 99 10.89 -9.09 -2.86
C THR A 99 10.88 -10.60 -2.66
N SER A 100 9.94 -11.08 -1.85
CA SER A 100 9.70 -12.52 -1.67
C SER A 100 8.27 -12.77 -1.18
N TRP A 101 7.79 -13.97 -1.40
CA TRP A 101 6.51 -14.48 -0.94
C TRP A 101 6.68 -15.72 -0.10
N THR A 102 5.85 -15.83 0.93
CA THR A 102 5.62 -17.07 1.67
C THR A 102 4.12 -17.32 1.68
N ILE A 103 3.71 -18.38 1.01
CA ILE A 103 2.31 -18.79 0.91
C ILE A 103 2.15 -20.06 1.75
N SER A 104 1.10 -20.14 2.53
CA SER A 104 0.76 -21.32 3.31
C SER A 104 -0.75 -21.60 3.26
N ASP A 105 -1.11 -22.87 3.34
CA ASP A 105 -2.50 -23.28 3.47
C ASP A 105 -2.80 -23.81 4.89
N THR A 106 -4.06 -24.10 5.17
CA THR A 106 -4.50 -24.65 6.46
C THR A 106 -3.87 -26.02 6.75
N ASN A 107 -3.44 -26.76 5.73
CA ASN A 107 -2.82 -28.10 5.85
C ASN A 107 -1.29 -28.05 5.97
N SER A 108 -0.72 -26.86 6.25
CA SER A 108 0.72 -26.64 6.39
C SER A 108 1.53 -26.88 5.11
N ASN A 109 0.91 -26.84 3.94
CA ASN A 109 1.63 -26.79 2.68
C ASN A 109 2.17 -25.37 2.46
N ASN A 110 3.34 -25.26 1.83
CA ASN A 110 4.02 -23.99 1.60
C ASN A 110 4.41 -23.81 0.13
N ALA A 111 4.46 -22.56 -0.31
CA ALA A 111 4.92 -22.14 -1.62
C ALA A 111 5.59 -20.77 -1.55
N THR A 112 6.41 -20.45 -2.54
CA THR A 112 7.14 -19.17 -2.64
C THR A 112 6.74 -18.33 -3.85
N SER A 113 5.84 -18.84 -4.68
CA SER A 113 5.26 -18.08 -5.80
C SER A 113 3.98 -17.38 -5.35
N ASN A 114 3.72 -16.18 -5.83
CA ASN A 114 2.48 -15.44 -5.54
C ASN A 114 1.26 -16.00 -6.29
N THR A 115 1.45 -16.94 -7.21
CA THR A 115 0.38 -17.66 -7.89
C THR A 115 0.69 -19.16 -7.89
N GLY A 116 -0.35 -19.97 -7.82
CA GLY A 116 -0.18 -21.42 -7.87
C GLY A 116 -1.42 -22.17 -7.43
N SER A 117 -1.23 -23.47 -7.20
CA SER A 117 -2.25 -24.37 -6.67
C SER A 117 -1.62 -25.28 -5.63
N PHE A 118 -2.40 -25.67 -4.63
CA PHE A 118 -2.04 -26.74 -3.71
C PHE A 118 -2.70 -28.07 -4.14
N SER A 119 -2.31 -29.15 -3.49
CA SER A 119 -2.87 -30.47 -3.77
C SER A 119 -4.38 -30.49 -3.54
N GLU A 120 -5.07 -31.34 -4.30
CA GLU A 120 -6.50 -31.61 -4.14
C GLU A 120 -6.82 -31.98 -2.70
N ILE A 121 -7.86 -31.37 -2.15
CA ILE A 121 -8.40 -31.69 -0.83
C ILE A 121 -9.77 -32.37 -0.95
N THR A 122 -10.05 -33.33 -0.07
CA THR A 122 -11.39 -33.89 0.07
C THR A 122 -12.14 -33.08 1.14
N ILE A 123 -13.35 -32.67 0.82
CA ILE A 123 -14.18 -31.89 1.73
C ILE A 123 -14.75 -32.82 2.79
N GLU A 124 -14.52 -32.48 4.04
CA GLU A 124 -15.04 -33.17 5.20
C GLU A 124 -16.00 -32.27 5.98
N ASP A 125 -16.74 -32.85 6.93
CA ASP A 125 -17.56 -32.08 7.86
C ASP A 125 -16.65 -31.22 8.73
N GLY A 126 -16.91 -29.91 8.76
CA GLY A 126 -16.06 -28.95 9.46
C GLY A 126 -14.82 -28.51 8.68
N THR A 127 -14.66 -28.86 7.40
CA THR A 127 -13.61 -28.30 6.56
C THR A 127 -13.63 -26.78 6.65
N ASN A 128 -12.48 -26.20 6.94
CA ASN A 128 -12.24 -24.75 7.02
C ASN A 128 -10.85 -24.45 6.44
N TYR A 129 -10.79 -24.45 5.11
CA TYR A 129 -9.53 -24.30 4.38
C TYR A 129 -9.36 -22.88 3.85
N LYS A 130 -8.22 -22.30 4.11
CA LYS A 130 -7.83 -20.98 3.59
C LYS A 130 -6.36 -20.95 3.21
N ILE A 131 -5.99 -19.93 2.44
CA ILE A 131 -4.61 -19.64 2.05
C ILE A 131 -4.21 -18.32 2.65
N THR A 132 -3.01 -18.28 3.25
CA THR A 132 -2.40 -17.10 3.82
C THR A 132 -1.14 -16.77 3.03
N ALA A 133 -0.92 -15.51 2.72
CA ALA A 133 0.25 -15.02 1.99
C ALA A 133 0.96 -13.94 2.78
N VAL A 134 2.28 -14.01 2.84
CA VAL A 134 3.17 -13.01 3.40
C VAL A 134 4.08 -12.48 2.30
N ALA A 135 4.05 -11.18 2.04
CA ALA A 135 4.98 -10.50 1.15
C ALA A 135 6.02 -9.74 1.94
N GLN A 136 7.29 -9.89 1.59
CA GLN A 136 8.37 -9.02 2.07
C GLN A 136 8.56 -7.89 1.04
N TYR A 137 8.96 -6.70 1.51
CA TYR A 137 9.27 -5.56 0.65
C TYR A 137 10.34 -4.66 1.28
N GLU A 138 11.03 -3.90 0.43
CA GLU A 138 12.04 -2.93 0.84
C GLU A 138 11.43 -1.54 1.08
N ASN A 139 12.27 -0.57 1.48
CA ASN A 139 11.84 0.80 1.68
C ASN A 139 11.20 1.37 0.42
N GLY A 140 10.08 2.05 0.61
CA GLY A 140 9.46 2.85 -0.43
C GLY A 140 10.22 4.14 -0.73
N ALA A 141 9.81 4.84 -1.78
CA ALA A 141 10.29 6.18 -2.08
C ALA A 141 10.01 7.14 -0.90
N ILE A 142 10.80 8.20 -0.79
CA ILE A 142 10.56 9.25 0.22
C ILE A 142 9.42 10.15 -0.29
N PRO A 143 8.32 10.31 0.46
CA PRO A 143 7.27 11.24 0.11
C PRO A 143 7.74 12.70 0.27
N VAL A 144 6.95 13.62 -0.24
CA VAL A 144 7.20 15.05 -0.10
C VAL A 144 6.01 15.73 0.57
N THR A 145 6.22 16.95 1.08
CA THR A 145 5.13 17.83 1.50
C THR A 145 4.36 18.36 0.29
N ASN A 146 3.23 19.02 0.50
CA ASN A 146 2.47 19.66 -0.58
C ASN A 146 3.26 20.74 -1.32
N THR A 147 4.35 21.24 -0.76
CA THR A 147 5.26 22.22 -1.37
C THR A 147 6.49 21.57 -2.03
N GLY A 148 6.60 20.24 -2.00
CA GLY A 148 7.67 19.49 -2.67
C GLY A 148 8.90 19.22 -1.81
N ASN A 149 8.88 19.53 -0.52
CA ASN A 149 9.99 19.24 0.39
C ASN A 149 10.01 17.78 0.81
N PRO A 150 11.17 17.10 0.80
CA PRO A 150 11.27 15.72 1.25
C PRO A 150 10.75 15.54 2.68
N TYR A 151 10.00 14.47 2.90
CA TYR A 151 9.46 14.13 4.24
C TYR A 151 9.80 12.68 4.61
N PRO A 152 11.03 12.40 5.06
CA PRO A 152 11.49 11.04 5.35
C PRO A 152 10.70 10.34 6.46
N ALA A 153 10.09 11.09 7.40
CA ALA A 153 9.27 10.53 8.47
C ALA A 153 8.00 9.82 7.96
N GLY A 154 7.52 10.17 6.77
CA GLY A 154 6.37 9.52 6.13
C GLY A 154 6.73 8.35 5.21
N GLN A 155 8.02 8.05 5.03
CA GLN A 155 8.48 6.96 4.16
C GLN A 155 8.00 5.61 4.68
N ILE A 156 7.43 4.79 3.78
CA ILE A 156 7.14 3.38 4.07
C ILE A 156 8.47 2.64 4.21
N LYS A 157 8.69 2.06 5.39
CA LYS A 157 9.91 1.29 5.69
C LYS A 157 9.75 -0.16 5.28
N LYS A 158 10.88 -0.81 4.97
CA LYS A 158 10.92 -2.24 4.68
C LYS A 158 10.21 -3.05 5.74
N GLY A 159 9.62 -4.14 5.34
CA GLY A 159 8.87 -5.00 6.25
C GLY A 159 8.11 -6.09 5.52
N SER A 160 7.08 -6.58 6.17
CA SER A 160 6.19 -7.59 5.61
C SER A 160 4.72 -7.24 5.83
N LYS A 161 3.87 -7.76 4.94
CA LYS A 161 2.42 -7.72 5.08
C LYS A 161 1.84 -9.09 4.85
N THR A 162 0.79 -9.39 5.59
CA THR A 162 0.08 -10.67 5.54
C THR A 162 -1.34 -10.45 5.06
N GLY A 163 -1.82 -11.32 4.19
CA GLY A 163 -3.21 -11.39 3.76
C GLY A 163 -3.71 -12.82 3.77
N ALA A 164 -5.03 -12.99 3.86
CA ALA A 164 -5.67 -14.30 3.82
C ALA A 164 -6.80 -14.32 2.80
N SER A 165 -7.06 -15.49 2.22
CA SER A 165 -8.15 -15.71 1.29
C SER A 165 -9.50 -15.84 2.01
N GLY A 166 -10.58 -15.91 1.22
CA GLY A 166 -11.84 -16.53 1.66
C GLY A 166 -11.63 -18.00 2.03
N VAL A 167 -12.65 -18.63 2.51
CA VAL A 167 -12.60 -19.96 3.12
C VAL A 167 -13.41 -20.98 2.29
N ILE A 168 -12.84 -22.18 2.08
CA ILE A 168 -13.57 -23.35 1.61
C ILE A 168 -14.15 -24.04 2.85
N THR A 169 -15.47 -24.28 2.87
CA THR A 169 -16.15 -24.95 3.97
C THR A 169 -16.88 -26.20 3.49
N GLY A 170 -17.06 -27.16 4.39
CA GLY A 170 -17.84 -28.36 4.16
C GLY A 170 -19.22 -28.30 4.80
N TYR A 171 -20.23 -28.87 4.13
CA TYR A 171 -21.56 -29.07 4.69
C TYR A 171 -22.11 -30.46 4.36
N ARG A 172 -22.96 -30.96 5.22
CA ARG A 172 -23.72 -32.19 4.99
C ARG A 172 -25.16 -31.84 4.61
N ASN A 173 -25.65 -32.44 3.53
CA ASN A 173 -27.08 -32.43 3.25
C ASN A 173 -27.78 -33.41 4.17
N SER A 174 -28.75 -32.94 4.98
CA SER A 174 -29.63 -33.81 5.76
C SER A 174 -30.85 -34.12 4.91
N PHE A 175 -30.96 -35.37 4.45
CA PHE A 175 -32.21 -35.85 3.86
C PHE A 175 -33.17 -36.28 4.99
N TYR A 176 -34.27 -35.56 5.12
CA TYR A 176 -35.42 -36.04 5.83
C TYR A 176 -36.32 -36.75 4.83
N GLY A 177 -36.09 -38.06 4.61
CA GLY A 177 -36.98 -38.92 3.85
C GLY A 177 -37.81 -39.74 4.80
N THR A 178 -39.14 -39.73 4.69
CA THR A 178 -39.97 -40.79 5.22
C THR A 178 -39.80 -42.03 4.33
N LEU A 179 -39.24 -43.11 4.89
CA LEU A 179 -39.36 -44.41 4.28
C LEU A 179 -40.82 -44.84 4.41
N GLU A 180 -41.60 -44.81 3.31
CA GLU A 180 -42.84 -45.54 3.25
C GLU A 180 -42.50 -47.02 3.18
N ALA A 181 -43.02 -47.76 4.17
CA ALA A 181 -42.90 -49.20 4.20
C ALA A 181 -43.91 -49.88 3.23
#